data_b747bfb9b205b82e9021270fabeb7f86
#
_entry.id   b747bfb9b205b82e9021270fabeb7f86
#
_cell.length_a   1.000
_cell.length_b   1.000
_cell.length_c   1.000
_cell.angle_alpha   90.00
_cell.angle_beta   90.00
_cell.angle_gamma   90.00
#
_symmetry.space_group_name_H-M   'P 1'
#
loop_
_entity.id
_entity.type
_entity.pdbx_description
1 polymer ?
#
loop_
_entity_poly.entity_id
_entity_poly.type
_entity_poly.pdbx_seq_one_letter_code
_entity_poly.pdbx_strand_id
1 'polypeptide(L)'
;MKVSVIIPALNEEESLPGLLAAIPEEAVNEVIVVDNGSTDRTAVVAQHCGARVVSENFRGYGAACWAGFKATQGEILVFMDGDESFFPVEISKLTAPIIQGEADLVLGSRTLRAEDVQAVPLHARLGNRLVGGLIGVASHVWPTDMGPFRAVRREILERLDMEERTYGWPSEMIIKASKLRCKILEVPVSYRPRTGGKSKVSGNFLGSLKASYCMLKVVARWSLWTPAPPSSSRP
;
A
#
# COMPACT_ATOMS: atom_id res chain seq x y z
N MET A 1 17.28 0.68 -11.20
CA MET A 1 16.71 0.02 -10.00
C MET A 1 15.57 -0.87 -10.44
N LYS A 2 15.50 -2.09 -9.89
CA LYS A 2 14.41 -3.04 -10.22
C LYS A 2 13.15 -2.70 -9.41
N VAL A 3 12.00 -2.69 -10.09
CA VAL A 3 10.69 -2.40 -9.50
C VAL A 3 9.87 -3.68 -9.42
N SER A 4 9.37 -4.02 -8.22
CA SER A 4 8.41 -5.10 -8.00
C SER A 4 7.05 -4.51 -7.57
N VAL A 5 5.98 -4.95 -8.22
CA VAL A 5 4.61 -4.60 -7.83
C VAL A 5 4.02 -5.74 -7.01
N ILE A 6 3.48 -5.40 -5.84
CA ILE A 6 2.83 -6.32 -4.91
C ILE A 6 1.33 -5.98 -4.88
N ILE A 7 0.51 -6.96 -5.21
CA ILE A 7 -0.95 -6.83 -5.31
C ILE A 7 -1.60 -7.78 -4.32
N PRO A 8 -1.97 -7.31 -3.11
CA PRO A 8 -2.83 -8.09 -2.21
C PRO A 8 -4.19 -8.33 -2.87
N ALA A 9 -4.61 -9.59 -2.98
CA ALA A 9 -5.85 -9.96 -3.63
C ALA A 9 -6.71 -10.87 -2.73
N LEU A 10 -8.01 -10.63 -2.74
CA LEU A 10 -9.00 -11.48 -2.09
C LEU A 10 -10.33 -11.39 -2.86
N ASN A 11 -10.66 -12.44 -3.61
CA ASN A 11 -11.82 -12.50 -4.51
C ASN A 11 -11.83 -11.31 -5.49
N GLU A 12 -10.85 -11.30 -6.38
CA GLU A 12 -10.62 -10.25 -7.39
C GLU A 12 -10.49 -10.88 -8.81
N GLU A 13 -11.11 -12.06 -9.07
CA GLU A 13 -11.01 -12.76 -10.37
C GLU A 13 -11.51 -11.91 -11.55
N GLU A 14 -12.47 -10.98 -11.30
CA GLU A 14 -13.06 -10.13 -12.33
C GLU A 14 -12.15 -8.95 -12.69
N SER A 15 -11.44 -8.39 -11.73
CA SER A 15 -10.64 -7.14 -11.89
C SER A 15 -9.18 -7.41 -12.27
N LEU A 16 -8.60 -8.53 -11.85
CA LEU A 16 -7.18 -8.80 -12.09
C LEU A 16 -6.76 -8.82 -13.58
N PRO A 17 -7.54 -9.36 -14.53
CA PRO A 17 -7.11 -9.36 -15.93
C PRO A 17 -6.88 -7.95 -16.47
N GLY A 18 -7.81 -7.06 -16.26
CA GLY A 18 -7.70 -5.66 -16.71
C GLY A 18 -6.57 -4.92 -16.00
N LEU A 19 -6.45 -5.12 -14.69
CA LEU A 19 -5.38 -4.52 -13.89
C LEU A 19 -3.99 -4.96 -14.38
N LEU A 20 -3.77 -6.27 -14.52
CA LEU A 20 -2.48 -6.84 -14.90
C LEU A 20 -2.07 -6.46 -16.32
N ALA A 21 -3.04 -6.44 -17.26
CA ALA A 21 -2.80 -5.99 -18.62
C ALA A 21 -2.43 -4.50 -18.73
N ALA A 22 -2.82 -3.68 -17.75
CA ALA A 22 -2.53 -2.25 -17.73
C ALA A 22 -1.18 -1.90 -17.06
N ILE A 23 -0.47 -2.87 -16.48
CA ILE A 23 0.85 -2.63 -15.86
C ILE A 23 1.89 -2.40 -16.97
N PRO A 24 2.61 -1.27 -16.96
CA PRO A 24 3.61 -0.97 -17.99
C PRO A 24 4.85 -1.88 -17.81
N GLU A 25 5.09 -2.74 -18.79
CA GLU A 25 6.20 -3.72 -18.78
C GLU A 25 7.57 -3.04 -18.71
N GLU A 26 7.72 -1.86 -19.30
CA GLU A 26 8.96 -1.10 -19.29
C GLU A 26 9.30 -0.49 -17.91
N ALA A 27 8.31 -0.28 -17.05
CA ALA A 27 8.47 0.33 -15.73
C ALA A 27 8.52 -0.70 -14.59
N VAL A 28 8.13 -1.96 -14.84
CA VAL A 28 7.96 -2.99 -13.82
C VAL A 28 8.73 -4.25 -14.20
N ASN A 29 9.57 -4.74 -13.30
CA ASN A 29 10.38 -5.93 -13.54
C ASN A 29 9.73 -7.22 -13.02
N GLU A 30 8.83 -7.10 -12.05
CA GLU A 30 8.18 -8.24 -11.39
C GLU A 30 6.80 -7.84 -10.87
N VAL A 31 5.81 -8.70 -11.10
CA VAL A 31 4.46 -8.55 -10.54
C VAL A 31 4.14 -9.76 -9.68
N ILE A 32 3.79 -9.51 -8.43
CA ILE A 32 3.39 -10.52 -7.47
C ILE A 32 1.96 -10.26 -7.03
N VAL A 33 1.08 -11.21 -7.30
CA VAL A 33 -0.26 -11.25 -6.73
C VAL A 33 -0.25 -12.14 -5.51
N VAL A 34 -0.64 -11.59 -4.37
CA VAL A 34 -0.73 -12.35 -3.12
C VAL A 34 -2.18 -12.71 -2.88
N ASP A 35 -2.50 -13.99 -3.11
CA ASP A 35 -3.82 -14.53 -2.80
C ASP A 35 -3.97 -14.73 -1.29
N ASN A 36 -4.80 -13.91 -0.68
CA ASN A 36 -5.03 -13.91 0.78
C ASN A 36 -6.27 -14.74 1.17
N GLY A 37 -6.37 -15.94 0.62
CA GLY A 37 -7.41 -16.91 0.89
C GLY A 37 -8.71 -16.64 0.11
N SER A 38 -8.60 -16.40 -1.20
CA SER A 38 -9.75 -16.29 -2.10
C SER A 38 -10.53 -17.59 -2.19
N THR A 39 -11.83 -17.47 -2.46
CA THR A 39 -12.74 -18.58 -2.67
C THR A 39 -13.20 -18.71 -4.14
N ASP A 40 -12.79 -17.73 -4.97
CA ASP A 40 -13.00 -17.68 -6.41
C ASP A 40 -11.72 -18.11 -7.18
N ARG A 41 -11.64 -17.79 -8.45
CA ARG A 41 -10.51 -18.14 -9.31
C ARG A 41 -9.38 -17.11 -9.33
N THR A 42 -9.30 -16.21 -8.33
CA THR A 42 -8.30 -15.14 -8.25
C THR A 42 -6.87 -15.62 -8.55
N ALA A 43 -6.40 -16.68 -7.85
CA ALA A 43 -5.05 -17.20 -8.02
C ALA A 43 -4.81 -17.75 -9.43
N VAL A 44 -5.79 -18.49 -9.96
CA VAL A 44 -5.72 -19.09 -11.31
C VAL A 44 -5.67 -17.99 -12.38
N VAL A 45 -6.52 -16.99 -12.25
CA VAL A 45 -6.57 -15.84 -13.17
C VAL A 45 -5.26 -15.08 -13.17
N ALA A 46 -4.72 -14.77 -11.98
CA ALA A 46 -3.44 -14.07 -11.84
C ALA A 46 -2.29 -14.82 -12.54
N GLN A 47 -2.22 -16.16 -12.39
CA GLN A 47 -1.21 -16.97 -13.08
C GLN A 47 -1.36 -16.94 -14.60
N HIS A 48 -2.59 -17.04 -15.12
CA HIS A 48 -2.85 -16.97 -16.56
C HIS A 48 -2.48 -15.61 -17.17
N CYS A 49 -2.57 -14.53 -16.37
CA CYS A 49 -2.13 -13.20 -16.78
C CYS A 49 -0.62 -12.97 -16.58
N GLY A 50 0.17 -14.01 -16.29
CA GLY A 50 1.63 -13.92 -16.18
C GLY A 50 2.17 -13.42 -14.84
N ALA A 51 1.32 -13.13 -13.85
CA ALA A 51 1.79 -12.73 -12.53
C ALA A 51 2.30 -13.94 -11.73
N ARG A 52 3.34 -13.71 -10.93
CA ARG A 52 3.75 -14.68 -9.92
C ARG A 52 2.76 -14.66 -8.75
N VAL A 53 2.19 -15.81 -8.42
CA VAL A 53 1.21 -15.94 -7.33
C VAL A 53 1.88 -16.45 -6.06
N VAL A 54 1.55 -15.83 -4.94
CA VAL A 54 1.95 -16.23 -3.59
C VAL A 54 0.68 -16.41 -2.76
N SER A 55 0.55 -17.54 -2.07
CA SER A 55 -0.58 -17.77 -1.16
C SER A 55 -0.22 -17.34 0.26
N GLU A 56 -1.10 -16.57 0.91
CA GLU A 56 -0.97 -16.17 2.30
C GLU A 56 -2.22 -16.59 3.10
N ASN A 57 -2.04 -17.56 4.00
CA ASN A 57 -3.14 -18.16 4.75
C ASN A 57 -3.67 -17.28 5.91
N PHE A 58 -2.79 -16.43 6.46
CA PHE A 58 -3.23 -15.49 7.49
C PHE A 58 -3.99 -14.32 6.84
N ARG A 59 -5.31 -14.27 7.08
CA ARG A 59 -6.16 -13.23 6.51
C ARG A 59 -5.83 -11.86 7.06
N GLY A 60 -5.43 -10.94 6.17
CA GLY A 60 -5.16 -9.55 6.51
C GLY A 60 -4.37 -8.84 5.43
N TYR A 61 -4.72 -7.58 5.19
CA TYR A 61 -4.05 -6.75 4.18
C TYR A 61 -2.53 -6.69 4.42
N GLY A 62 -2.11 -6.38 5.64
CA GLY A 62 -0.69 -6.31 6.01
C GLY A 62 0.02 -7.67 5.90
N ALA A 63 -0.67 -8.78 6.19
CA ALA A 63 -0.11 -10.11 6.00
C ALA A 63 0.20 -10.38 4.52
N ALA A 64 -0.75 -10.06 3.63
CA ALA A 64 -0.55 -10.19 2.19
C ALA A 64 0.58 -9.26 1.68
N CYS A 65 0.64 -8.01 2.13
CA CYS A 65 1.74 -7.10 1.81
C CYS A 65 3.09 -7.67 2.25
N TRP A 66 3.15 -8.23 3.46
CA TRP A 66 4.37 -8.82 4.01
C TRP A 66 4.80 -10.07 3.23
N ALA A 67 3.87 -10.98 2.91
CA ALA A 67 4.15 -12.17 2.10
C ALA A 67 4.68 -11.79 0.71
N GLY A 68 4.06 -10.80 0.06
CA GLY A 68 4.53 -10.25 -1.19
C GLY A 68 5.94 -9.68 -1.09
N PHE A 69 6.22 -8.85 -0.08
CA PHE A 69 7.54 -8.31 0.19
C PHE A 69 8.60 -9.43 0.32
N LYS A 70 8.33 -10.46 1.08
CA LYS A 70 9.24 -11.60 1.25
C LYS A 70 9.51 -12.36 -0.05
N ALA A 71 8.56 -12.36 -0.96
CA ALA A 71 8.66 -13.07 -2.23
C ALA A 71 9.35 -12.25 -3.34
N THR A 72 9.44 -10.92 -3.21
CA THR A 72 10.04 -10.03 -4.23
C THR A 72 11.54 -9.92 -4.12
N GLN A 73 12.17 -9.46 -5.22
CA GLN A 73 13.61 -9.13 -5.27
C GLN A 73 13.89 -7.70 -5.75
N GLY A 74 12.85 -6.90 -6.04
CA GLY A 74 13.01 -5.52 -6.49
C GLY A 74 13.62 -4.61 -5.43
N GLU A 75 14.32 -3.58 -5.86
CA GLU A 75 14.91 -2.53 -5.01
C GLU A 75 13.87 -1.48 -4.63
N ILE A 76 12.84 -1.31 -5.47
CA ILE A 76 11.67 -0.47 -5.22
C ILE A 76 10.44 -1.38 -5.19
N LEU A 77 9.64 -1.26 -4.15
CA LEU A 77 8.44 -2.04 -3.94
C LEU A 77 7.23 -1.12 -4.09
N VAL A 78 6.32 -1.49 -4.98
CA VAL A 78 5.05 -0.78 -5.19
C VAL A 78 3.92 -1.65 -4.66
N PHE A 79 3.12 -1.12 -3.77
CA PHE A 79 1.89 -1.76 -3.28
C PHE A 79 0.70 -1.15 -3.98
N MET A 80 -0.22 -1.97 -4.47
CA MET A 80 -1.43 -1.54 -5.16
C MET A 80 -2.56 -2.56 -4.94
N ASP A 81 -3.81 -2.09 -4.78
CA ASP A 81 -4.96 -2.99 -4.66
C ASP A 81 -5.28 -3.68 -5.99
N GLY A 82 -5.85 -4.90 -5.89
CA GLY A 82 -6.21 -5.75 -7.03
C GLY A 82 -7.56 -5.43 -7.69
N ASP A 83 -8.23 -4.32 -7.30
CA ASP A 83 -9.63 -4.02 -7.64
C ASP A 83 -9.80 -3.00 -8.79
N GLU A 84 -8.73 -2.71 -9.53
CA GLU A 84 -8.68 -1.70 -10.61
C GLU A 84 -9.07 -0.27 -10.19
N SER A 85 -9.09 0.05 -8.91
CA SER A 85 -9.42 1.41 -8.46
C SER A 85 -8.30 2.42 -8.71
N PHE A 86 -7.07 1.96 -8.90
CA PHE A 86 -5.91 2.76 -9.28
C PHE A 86 -5.46 2.44 -10.71
N PHE A 87 -4.74 3.37 -11.31
CA PHE A 87 -4.24 3.24 -12.68
C PHE A 87 -2.76 2.80 -12.68
N PRO A 88 -2.44 1.58 -13.14
CA PRO A 88 -1.07 1.06 -13.14
C PRO A 88 -0.08 1.93 -13.93
N VAL A 89 -0.53 2.64 -14.95
CA VAL A 89 0.31 3.57 -15.73
C VAL A 89 0.91 4.70 -14.86
N GLU A 90 0.35 4.95 -13.68
CA GLU A 90 0.86 5.94 -12.74
C GLU A 90 1.94 5.39 -11.78
N ILE A 91 2.35 4.13 -11.91
CA ILE A 91 3.46 3.54 -11.14
C ILE A 91 4.72 4.41 -11.24
N SER A 92 4.99 4.95 -12.43
CA SER A 92 6.14 5.83 -12.66
C SER A 92 6.12 7.09 -11.80
N LYS A 93 4.93 7.65 -11.47
CA LYS A 93 4.82 8.82 -10.59
C LYS A 93 5.28 8.51 -9.15
N LEU A 94 5.12 7.27 -8.72
CA LEU A 94 5.54 6.81 -7.39
C LEU A 94 7.02 6.43 -7.36
N THR A 95 7.51 5.81 -8.44
CA THR A 95 8.88 5.28 -8.48
C THR A 95 9.91 6.32 -8.88
N ALA A 96 9.57 7.30 -9.71
CA ALA A 96 10.51 8.31 -10.19
C ALA A 96 11.17 9.11 -9.06
N PRO A 97 10.47 9.63 -8.04
CA PRO A 97 11.12 10.35 -6.94
C PRO A 97 12.10 9.46 -6.14
N ILE A 98 11.82 8.15 -6.05
CA ILE A 98 12.72 7.21 -5.39
C ILE A 98 13.97 6.97 -6.23
N ILE A 99 13.81 6.79 -7.54
CA ILE A 99 14.94 6.59 -8.48
C ILE A 99 15.85 7.82 -8.48
N GLN A 100 15.28 9.01 -8.40
CA GLN A 100 15.99 10.30 -8.36
C GLN A 100 16.64 10.59 -6.99
N GLY A 101 16.35 9.77 -5.95
CA GLY A 101 16.89 10.00 -4.60
C GLY A 101 16.20 11.12 -3.82
N GLU A 102 15.07 11.59 -4.31
CA GLU A 102 14.26 12.63 -3.69
C GLU A 102 13.39 12.10 -2.54
N ALA A 103 12.98 10.82 -2.63
CA ALA A 103 12.15 10.16 -1.63
C ALA A 103 12.63 8.74 -1.30
N ASP A 104 12.29 8.27 -0.10
CA ASP A 104 12.45 6.90 0.37
C ASP A 104 11.12 6.15 0.37
N LEU A 105 10.03 6.88 0.61
CA LEU A 105 8.65 6.42 0.59
C LEU A 105 7.80 7.44 -0.16
N VAL A 106 7.03 6.99 -1.14
CA VAL A 106 6.10 7.83 -1.91
C VAL A 106 4.68 7.30 -1.70
N LEU A 107 3.78 8.19 -1.31
CA LEU A 107 2.37 7.91 -1.07
C LEU A 107 1.54 8.46 -2.23
N GLY A 108 0.73 7.63 -2.86
CA GLY A 108 -0.26 8.06 -3.84
C GLY A 108 -1.50 8.59 -3.14
N SER A 109 -1.79 9.87 -3.28
CA SER A 109 -2.94 10.52 -2.67
C SER A 109 -4.06 10.77 -3.68
N ARG A 110 -5.26 10.27 -3.36
CA ARG A 110 -6.51 10.47 -4.10
C ARG A 110 -7.17 11.81 -3.80
N THR A 111 -6.65 12.55 -2.82
CA THR A 111 -7.26 13.78 -2.32
C THR A 111 -6.48 15.04 -2.69
N LEU A 112 -5.31 14.90 -3.30
CA LEU A 112 -4.52 16.04 -3.78
C LEU A 112 -5.11 16.69 -5.04
N ARG A 113 -5.93 15.96 -5.82
CA ARG A 113 -6.68 16.51 -6.96
C ARG A 113 -8.13 16.68 -6.58
N ALA A 114 -8.69 17.86 -6.85
CA ALA A 114 -10.09 18.15 -6.54
C ALA A 114 -11.07 17.23 -7.28
N GLU A 115 -10.75 16.83 -8.50
CA GLU A 115 -11.53 15.93 -9.34
C GLU A 115 -11.63 14.50 -8.77
N ASP A 116 -10.55 13.99 -8.18
CA ASP A 116 -10.51 12.63 -7.64
C ASP A 116 -11.18 12.53 -6.25
N VAL A 117 -11.26 13.65 -5.53
CA VAL A 117 -11.89 13.71 -4.19
C VAL A 117 -13.33 13.23 -4.20
N GLN A 118 -14.08 13.50 -5.28
CA GLN A 118 -15.49 13.12 -5.37
C GLN A 118 -15.69 11.60 -5.49
N ALA A 119 -14.72 10.88 -6.04
CA ALA A 119 -14.76 9.42 -6.14
C ALA A 119 -14.51 8.71 -4.80
N VAL A 120 -13.91 9.40 -3.82
CA VAL A 120 -13.68 8.85 -2.48
C VAL A 120 -14.91 9.09 -1.60
N PRO A 121 -15.53 8.03 -1.02
CA PRO A 121 -16.70 8.17 -0.15
C PRO A 121 -16.46 9.15 1.01
N LEU A 122 -17.47 9.95 1.37
CA LEU A 122 -17.35 10.99 2.40
C LEU A 122 -16.83 10.45 3.75
N HIS A 123 -17.36 9.29 4.18
CA HIS A 123 -16.93 8.66 5.44
C HIS A 123 -15.45 8.22 5.38
N ALA A 124 -14.95 7.78 4.21
CA ALA A 124 -13.55 7.44 4.03
C ALA A 124 -12.66 8.70 4.05
N ARG A 125 -13.12 9.81 3.46
CA ARG A 125 -12.41 11.11 3.55
C ARG A 125 -12.30 11.62 4.99
N LEU A 126 -13.38 11.54 5.75
CA LEU A 126 -13.39 11.92 7.16
C LEU A 126 -12.46 11.03 7.99
N GLY A 127 -12.52 9.70 7.75
CA GLY A 127 -11.62 8.73 8.39
C GLY A 127 -10.14 9.01 8.07
N ASN A 128 -9.81 9.24 6.81
CA ASN A 128 -8.45 9.59 6.38
C ASN A 128 -7.96 10.89 7.04
N ARG A 129 -8.81 11.91 7.12
CA ARG A 129 -8.46 13.18 7.74
C ARG A 129 -8.20 13.05 9.24
N LEU A 130 -9.00 12.25 9.94
CA LEU A 130 -8.81 11.96 11.36
C LEU A 130 -7.51 11.17 11.59
N VAL A 131 -7.33 10.07 10.88
CA VAL A 131 -6.14 9.21 11.01
C VAL A 131 -4.88 9.95 10.59
N GLY A 132 -4.92 10.67 9.46
CA GLY A 132 -3.81 11.50 8.97
C GLY A 132 -3.42 12.61 9.97
N GLY A 133 -4.41 13.26 10.57
CA GLY A 133 -4.17 14.26 11.63
C GLY A 133 -3.47 13.67 12.86
N LEU A 134 -3.91 12.48 13.31
CA LEU A 134 -3.27 11.80 14.45
C LEU A 134 -1.86 11.31 14.11
N ILE A 135 -1.64 10.80 12.89
CA ILE A 135 -0.30 10.49 12.40
C ILE A 135 0.56 11.74 12.40
N GLY A 136 0.02 12.88 11.92
CA GLY A 136 0.72 14.16 11.90
C GLY A 136 1.21 14.59 13.27
N VAL A 137 0.36 14.47 14.29
CA VAL A 137 0.73 14.75 15.69
C VAL A 137 1.81 13.79 16.20
N ALA A 138 1.71 12.50 15.85
CA ALA A 138 2.63 11.46 16.33
C ALA A 138 3.98 11.45 15.59
N SER A 139 4.03 11.94 14.35
CA SER A 139 5.18 11.73 13.46
C SER A 139 5.67 12.98 12.73
N HIS A 140 4.97 14.12 12.86
CA HIS A 140 5.22 15.36 12.09
C HIS A 140 5.08 15.22 10.57
N VAL A 141 4.53 14.10 10.07
CA VAL A 141 4.16 13.87 8.67
C VAL A 141 2.63 13.89 8.59
N TRP A 142 2.08 14.76 7.78
CA TRP A 142 0.63 15.00 7.66
C TRP A 142 0.10 14.41 6.36
N PRO A 143 -0.12 13.08 6.29
CA PRO A 143 -0.61 12.46 5.07
C PRO A 143 -2.03 12.93 4.77
N THR A 144 -2.29 13.27 3.51
CA THR A 144 -3.62 13.69 3.05
C THR A 144 -4.53 12.49 2.77
N ASP A 145 -3.92 11.33 2.48
CA ASP A 145 -4.61 10.08 2.18
C ASP A 145 -3.88 8.86 2.76
N MET A 146 -4.66 7.85 3.13
CA MET A 146 -4.17 6.56 3.64
C MET A 146 -4.28 5.45 2.59
N GLY A 147 -4.23 5.84 1.31
CA GLY A 147 -4.38 4.93 0.18
C GLY A 147 -3.34 3.81 0.15
N PRO A 148 -3.68 2.66 -0.46
CA PRO A 148 -2.78 1.51 -0.60
C PRO A 148 -1.70 1.73 -1.65
N PHE A 149 -1.94 2.60 -2.66
CA PHE A 149 -1.02 2.82 -3.76
C PHE A 149 0.18 3.64 -3.31
N ARG A 150 1.32 2.97 -3.15
CA ARG A 150 2.55 3.56 -2.62
C ARG A 150 3.79 2.84 -3.10
N ALA A 151 4.93 3.54 -3.10
CA ALA A 151 6.23 2.96 -3.39
C ALA A 151 7.21 3.20 -2.23
N VAL A 152 8.06 2.23 -1.97
CA VAL A 152 9.08 2.31 -0.91
C VAL A 152 10.36 1.61 -1.35
N ARG A 153 11.53 2.12 -0.93
CA ARG A 153 12.80 1.40 -1.08
C ARG A 153 12.76 0.12 -0.25
N ARG A 154 13.26 -0.98 -0.81
CA ARG A 154 13.36 -2.25 -0.10
C ARG A 154 14.10 -2.11 1.22
N GLU A 155 15.29 -1.51 1.20
CA GLU A 155 16.12 -1.30 2.39
C GLU A 155 15.41 -0.53 3.51
N ILE A 156 14.53 0.39 3.14
CA ILE A 156 13.69 1.11 4.10
C ILE A 156 12.66 0.17 4.69
N LEU A 157 11.91 -0.58 3.85
CA LEU A 157 10.89 -1.49 4.35
C LEU A 157 11.47 -2.57 5.27
N GLU A 158 12.68 -3.05 4.99
CA GLU A 158 13.44 -3.95 5.87
C GLU A 158 13.72 -3.32 7.23
N ARG A 159 14.16 -2.07 7.25
CA ARG A 159 14.45 -1.32 8.48
C ARG A 159 13.20 -0.95 9.27
N LEU A 160 12.05 -0.80 8.60
CA LEU A 160 10.77 -0.52 9.26
C LEU A 160 10.32 -1.71 10.13
N ASP A 161 10.76 -2.92 9.83
CA ASP A 161 10.40 -4.14 10.57
C ASP A 161 8.89 -4.21 10.87
N MET A 162 8.10 -4.30 9.80
CA MET A 162 6.64 -4.18 9.84
C MET A 162 5.99 -5.33 10.61
N GLU A 163 5.18 -5.01 11.61
CA GLU A 163 4.50 -5.99 12.48
C GLU A 163 2.99 -6.10 12.20
N GLU A 164 2.37 -5.00 11.71
CA GLU A 164 0.94 -4.96 11.50
C GLU A 164 0.53 -5.89 10.35
N ARG A 165 -0.45 -6.75 10.59
CA ARG A 165 -0.91 -7.74 9.63
C ARG A 165 -2.28 -7.42 9.02
N THR A 166 -2.93 -6.37 9.49
CA THR A 166 -4.28 -5.98 9.07
C THR A 166 -4.30 -4.65 8.33
N TYR A 167 -5.41 -3.91 8.43
CA TYR A 167 -5.59 -2.60 7.77
C TYR A 167 -4.74 -1.46 8.35
N GLY A 168 -4.03 -1.70 9.44
CA GLY A 168 -3.11 -0.73 10.02
C GLY A 168 -1.76 -0.61 9.31
N TRP A 169 -1.42 -1.54 8.39
CA TRP A 169 -0.17 -1.56 7.64
C TRP A 169 0.25 -0.20 7.05
N PRO A 170 -0.64 0.54 6.36
CA PRO A 170 -0.31 1.85 5.83
C PRO A 170 0.10 2.86 6.90
N SER A 171 -0.59 2.86 8.04
CA SER A 171 -0.32 3.79 9.15
C SER A 171 0.98 3.47 9.86
N GLU A 172 1.26 2.19 10.12
CA GLU A 172 2.54 1.75 10.69
C GLU A 172 3.72 2.18 9.83
N MET A 173 3.61 1.96 8.51
CA MET A 173 4.66 2.31 7.55
C MET A 173 5.01 3.81 7.63
N ILE A 174 4.01 4.69 7.61
CA ILE A 174 4.23 6.14 7.66
C ILE A 174 4.87 6.56 8.98
N ILE A 175 4.34 6.08 10.11
CA ILE A 175 4.85 6.45 11.44
C ILE A 175 6.30 5.99 11.62
N LYS A 176 6.59 4.73 11.30
CA LYS A 176 7.94 4.19 11.43
C LYS A 176 8.92 4.86 10.47
N ALA A 177 8.52 5.11 9.20
CA ALA A 177 9.35 5.82 8.23
C ALA A 177 9.68 7.24 8.67
N SER A 178 8.70 7.98 9.21
CA SER A 178 8.93 9.31 9.77
C SER A 178 9.93 9.28 10.93
N LYS A 179 9.77 8.34 11.87
CA LYS A 179 10.68 8.20 13.01
C LYS A 179 12.10 7.80 12.62
N LEU A 180 12.25 7.08 11.49
CA LEU A 180 13.55 6.81 10.87
C LEU A 180 14.09 8.01 10.06
N ARG A 181 13.37 9.15 10.05
CA ARG A 181 13.71 10.36 9.28
C ARG A 181 13.82 10.08 7.77
N CYS A 182 13.01 9.13 7.25
CA CYS A 182 12.92 8.88 5.83
C CYS A 182 12.29 10.07 5.11
N LYS A 183 12.71 10.31 3.87
CA LYS A 183 12.10 11.29 2.98
C LYS A 183 10.75 10.73 2.48
N ILE A 184 9.64 11.28 2.98
CA ILE A 184 8.29 10.88 2.60
C ILE A 184 7.71 11.95 1.68
N LEU A 185 7.21 11.54 0.53
CA LEU A 185 6.56 12.41 -0.47
C LEU A 185 5.14 11.92 -0.75
N GLU A 186 4.20 12.84 -0.94
CA GLU A 186 2.89 12.53 -1.52
C GLU A 186 2.81 13.01 -2.97
N VAL A 187 2.25 12.18 -3.84
CA VAL A 187 1.98 12.51 -5.23
C VAL A 187 0.50 12.28 -5.56
N PRO A 188 -0.10 13.13 -6.40
CA PRO A 188 -1.48 12.93 -6.80
C PRO A 188 -1.60 11.71 -7.73
N VAL A 189 -2.55 10.82 -7.41
CA VAL A 189 -2.90 9.67 -8.23
C VAL A 189 -4.38 9.68 -8.56
N SER A 190 -4.72 9.20 -9.75
CA SER A 190 -6.09 9.06 -10.21
C SER A 190 -6.77 7.89 -9.50
N TYR A 191 -8.06 8.05 -9.23
CA TYR A 191 -8.86 7.04 -8.54
C TYR A 191 -10.23 6.90 -9.21
N ARG A 192 -10.67 5.67 -9.38
CA ARG A 192 -12.02 5.34 -9.85
C ARG A 192 -12.71 4.34 -8.92
N PRO A 193 -14.04 4.30 -8.89
CA PRO A 193 -14.74 3.19 -8.25
C PRO A 193 -14.28 1.86 -8.85
N ARG A 194 -14.15 0.84 -8.00
CA ARG A 194 -13.77 -0.52 -8.43
C ARG A 194 -14.69 -1.04 -9.54
N THR A 195 -14.13 -1.80 -10.48
CA THR A 195 -14.86 -2.32 -11.63
C THR A 195 -15.64 -3.60 -11.33
N GLY A 196 -15.19 -4.43 -10.36
CA GLY A 196 -15.82 -5.70 -10.01
C GLY A 196 -15.84 -5.99 -8.50
N GLY A 197 -16.59 -7.03 -8.12
CA GLY A 197 -16.64 -7.54 -6.75
C GLY A 197 -17.28 -6.59 -5.72
N LYS A 198 -17.17 -6.94 -4.43
CA LYS A 198 -17.67 -6.12 -3.30
C LYS A 198 -16.52 -5.53 -2.50
N SER A 199 -16.55 -4.21 -2.26
CA SER A 199 -15.57 -3.56 -1.39
C SER A 199 -15.62 -4.15 0.02
N LYS A 200 -14.46 -4.53 0.54
CA LYS A 200 -14.31 -5.12 1.87
C LYS A 200 -14.10 -4.06 2.96
N VAL A 201 -13.74 -2.85 2.55
CA VAL A 201 -13.45 -1.73 3.46
C VAL A 201 -14.36 -0.53 3.17
N SER A 202 -14.21 0.13 2.03
CA SER A 202 -14.87 1.42 1.75
C SER A 202 -16.32 1.31 1.27
N GLY A 203 -16.76 0.15 0.79
CA GLY A 203 -18.14 -0.09 0.37
C GLY A 203 -19.12 -0.45 1.49
N ASN A 204 -18.63 -0.59 2.73
CA ASN A 204 -19.44 -0.96 3.90
C ASN A 204 -19.03 -0.08 5.09
N PHE A 205 -20.01 0.60 5.70
CA PHE A 205 -19.79 1.47 6.86
C PHE A 205 -19.08 0.74 8.01
N LEU A 206 -19.48 -0.49 8.32
CA LEU A 206 -18.85 -1.32 9.36
C LEU A 206 -17.39 -1.69 8.98
N GLY A 207 -17.13 -1.96 7.71
CA GLY A 207 -15.76 -2.21 7.21
C GLY A 207 -14.86 -0.99 7.37
N SER A 208 -15.37 0.19 7.03
CA SER A 208 -14.64 1.45 7.20
C SER A 208 -14.38 1.78 8.67
N LEU A 209 -15.36 1.53 9.55
CA LEU A 209 -15.23 1.73 11.00
C LEU A 209 -14.17 0.79 11.59
N LYS A 210 -14.19 -0.49 11.18
CA LYS A 210 -13.18 -1.48 11.59
C LYS A 210 -11.77 -1.09 11.12
N ALA A 211 -11.63 -0.67 9.87
CA ALA A 211 -10.36 -0.22 9.33
C ALA A 211 -9.84 1.02 10.08
N SER A 212 -10.71 2.02 10.31
CA SER A 212 -10.34 3.22 11.09
C SER A 212 -9.93 2.87 12.51
N TYR A 213 -10.65 1.96 13.18
CA TYR A 213 -10.27 1.50 14.52
C TYR A 213 -8.90 0.81 14.52
N CYS A 214 -8.62 -0.07 13.55
CA CYS A 214 -7.31 -0.70 13.41
C CYS A 214 -6.22 0.34 13.22
N MET A 215 -6.43 1.32 12.34
CA MET A 215 -5.48 2.41 12.09
C MET A 215 -5.21 3.25 13.34
N LEU A 216 -6.25 3.61 14.10
CA LEU A 216 -6.13 4.37 15.35
C LEU A 216 -5.33 3.60 16.41
N LYS A 217 -5.61 2.31 16.57
CA LYS A 217 -4.84 1.43 17.48
C LYS A 217 -3.37 1.38 17.10
N VAL A 218 -3.08 1.32 15.81
CA VAL A 218 -1.71 1.34 15.27
C VAL A 218 -1.03 2.67 15.56
N VAL A 219 -1.73 3.79 15.33
CA VAL A 219 -1.18 5.13 15.67
C VAL A 219 -0.83 5.20 17.16
N ALA A 220 -1.73 4.79 18.05
CA ALA A 220 -1.46 4.79 19.48
C ALA A 220 -0.26 3.90 19.86
N ARG A 221 -0.16 2.69 19.27
CA ARG A 221 0.95 1.75 19.52
C ARG A 221 2.29 2.30 19.07
N TRP A 222 2.37 2.84 17.85
CA TRP A 222 3.63 3.23 17.24
C TRP A 222 4.03 4.70 17.51
N SER A 223 3.12 5.52 18.06
CA SER A 223 3.47 6.88 18.50
C SER A 223 4.61 6.90 19.52
N LEU A 224 4.72 5.87 20.36
CA LEU A 224 5.77 5.72 21.37
C LEU A 224 6.96 4.85 20.90
N TRP A 225 6.87 4.28 19.69
CA TRP A 225 7.96 3.45 19.16
C TRP A 225 9.22 4.29 18.89
N THR A 226 10.36 3.77 19.29
CA THR A 226 11.68 4.36 19.00
C THR A 226 12.47 3.40 18.11
N PRO A 227 13.10 3.90 17.04
CA PRO A 227 13.97 3.05 16.23
C PRO A 227 15.09 2.43 17.07
N ALA A 228 15.42 1.17 16.81
CA ALA A 228 16.64 0.60 17.34
C ALA A 228 17.85 1.43 16.87
N PRO A 229 18.86 1.66 17.71
CA PRO A 229 20.08 2.33 17.28
C PRO A 229 20.68 1.55 16.10
N PRO A 230 21.27 2.25 15.10
CA PRO A 230 21.94 1.59 14.00
C PRO A 230 22.94 0.59 14.60
N SER A 231 22.85 -0.66 14.18
CA SER A 231 23.83 -1.67 14.59
C SER A 231 25.21 -1.09 14.20
N SER A 232 26.01 -0.75 15.22
CA SER A 232 27.40 -0.40 14.98
C SER A 232 28.00 -1.55 14.18
N SER A 233 28.36 -1.26 12.93
CA SER A 233 29.12 -2.17 12.09
C SER A 233 30.24 -2.76 12.97
N ARG A 234 30.12 -4.04 13.29
CA ARG A 234 31.27 -4.76 13.83
C ARG A 234 32.37 -4.68 12.76
N PRO A 235 33.57 -4.30 13.16
CA PRO A 235 34.74 -4.23 12.28
C PRO A 235 35.06 -5.57 11.62
#